data_a9bbacae57f1a8ace32708523c75eecf
#
_entry.id   a9bbacae57f1a8ace32708523c75eecf
#
_cell.length_a   1.000
_cell.length_b   1.000
_cell.length_c   1.000
_cell.angle_alpha   90.00
_cell.angle_beta   90.00
_cell.angle_gamma   90.00
#
_symmetry.space_group_name_H-M   'P 1'
#
loop_
_entity.id
_entity.type
_entity.pdbx_description
1 polymer ?
#
loop_
_entity_poly.entity_id
_entity_poly.type
_entity_poly.pdbx_seq_one_letter_code
_entity_poly.pdbx_strand_id
1 'polypeptide(L)'
;GGGLGIPYFPGDVPVDLPKVGAALAERVANLPSQLAETELCMELGRYLVGEAGVYLTRVIDRKVSHGVTFLVTDGGLHHQLAASGNFGTVVRRNYPSAIATRFGAEASEEVNIVGCLCTPLDRLADNAMMPRAEVGDLVAVFCAGAY
;
A
#
# COMPACT_ATOMS: atom_id res chain seq x y z
N GLY A 1 -15.02 -2.16 -11.24
CA GLY A 1 -13.61 -2.08 -11.06
C GLY A 1 -12.78 -1.58 -12.22
N GLY A 2 -12.64 -2.31 -13.32
CA GLY A 2 -11.84 -1.95 -14.50
C GLY A 2 -10.33 -2.17 -14.39
N GLY A 3 -9.81 -2.59 -13.23
CA GLY A 3 -8.37 -2.88 -13.04
C GLY A 3 -7.45 -1.67 -13.06
N LEU A 4 -7.99 -0.44 -12.95
CA LEU A 4 -7.18 0.77 -12.87
C LEU A 4 -6.49 0.85 -11.51
N GLY A 5 -5.15 0.88 -11.51
CA GLY A 5 -4.31 0.95 -10.33
C GLY A 5 -3.74 2.34 -10.10
N ILE A 6 -3.00 2.46 -9.00
CA ILE A 6 -2.17 3.63 -8.67
C ILE A 6 -0.70 3.21 -8.62
N PRO A 7 0.25 4.12 -8.78
CA PRO A 7 1.67 3.84 -8.56
C PRO A 7 1.93 3.70 -7.06
N TYR A 8 2.24 2.49 -6.60
CA TYR A 8 2.61 2.24 -5.20
C TYR A 8 4.10 2.38 -4.97
N PHE A 9 4.91 2.13 -5.98
CA PHE A 9 6.35 1.94 -5.82
C PHE A 9 7.14 2.81 -6.79
N PRO A 10 8.36 3.20 -6.44
CA PRO A 10 9.25 3.88 -7.38
C PRO A 10 9.39 3.09 -8.68
N GLY A 11 9.18 3.77 -9.81
CA GLY A 11 9.22 3.17 -11.14
C GLY A 11 7.88 2.63 -11.66
N ASP A 12 6.83 2.58 -10.84
CA ASP A 12 5.49 2.29 -11.33
C ASP A 12 5.01 3.43 -12.25
N VAL A 13 4.36 3.06 -13.35
CA VAL A 13 3.84 4.02 -14.32
C VAL A 13 2.37 4.33 -14.01
N PRO A 14 1.99 5.60 -13.85
CA PRO A 14 0.60 5.99 -13.69
C PRO A 14 -0.27 5.54 -14.87
N VAL A 15 -1.56 5.32 -14.62
CA VAL A 15 -2.53 5.00 -15.65
C VAL A 15 -2.70 6.20 -16.60
N ASP A 16 -2.53 5.97 -17.91
CA ASP A 16 -2.82 6.94 -18.96
C ASP A 16 -4.33 6.98 -19.22
N LEU A 17 -5.05 7.83 -18.46
CA LEU A 17 -6.50 7.96 -18.58
C LEU A 17 -6.97 8.38 -19.98
N PRO A 18 -6.32 9.34 -20.68
CA PRO A 18 -6.68 9.68 -22.05
C PRO A 18 -6.65 8.47 -22.98
N LYS A 19 -5.62 7.64 -22.88
CA LYS A 19 -5.49 6.43 -23.70
C LYS A 19 -6.57 5.38 -23.36
N VAL A 20 -6.85 5.18 -22.06
CA VAL A 20 -7.93 4.28 -21.62
C VAL A 20 -9.28 4.80 -22.13
N GLY A 21 -9.55 6.11 -21.98
CA GLY A 21 -10.78 6.74 -22.43
C GLY A 21 -10.98 6.61 -23.95
N ALA A 22 -9.94 6.84 -24.75
CA ALA A 22 -10.00 6.67 -26.19
C ALA A 22 -10.32 5.22 -26.60
N ALA A 23 -9.65 4.25 -25.96
CA ALA A 23 -9.91 2.82 -26.24
C ALA A 23 -11.31 2.39 -25.83
N LEU A 24 -11.86 2.93 -24.74
CA LEU A 24 -13.24 2.68 -24.32
C LEU A 24 -14.24 3.29 -25.27
N ALA A 25 -14.03 4.54 -25.69
CA ALA A 25 -14.89 5.23 -26.65
C ALA A 25 -14.99 4.46 -27.98
N GLU A 26 -13.86 3.97 -28.50
CA GLU A 26 -13.81 3.15 -29.69
C GLU A 26 -14.63 1.86 -29.55
N ARG A 27 -14.49 1.17 -28.39
CA ARG A 27 -15.26 -0.06 -28.13
C ARG A 27 -16.75 0.20 -27.99
N VAL A 28 -17.14 1.27 -27.31
CA VAL A 28 -18.56 1.65 -27.16
C VAL A 28 -19.18 1.99 -28.52
N ALA A 29 -18.44 2.74 -29.37
CA ALA A 29 -18.92 3.08 -30.71
C ALA A 29 -19.11 1.84 -31.64
N ASN A 30 -18.41 0.74 -31.35
CA ASN A 30 -18.47 -0.50 -32.11
C ASN A 30 -19.25 -1.62 -31.38
N LEU A 31 -20.11 -1.28 -30.44
CA LEU A 31 -20.96 -2.29 -29.79
C LEU A 31 -21.91 -2.95 -30.79
N PRO A 32 -22.15 -4.27 -30.67
CA PRO A 32 -23.18 -4.96 -31.45
C PRO A 32 -24.56 -4.31 -31.25
N SER A 33 -25.43 -4.35 -32.29
CA SER A 33 -26.74 -3.73 -32.24
C SER A 33 -27.63 -4.22 -31.08
N GLN A 34 -27.41 -5.45 -30.64
CA GLN A 34 -28.09 -6.04 -29.47
C GLN A 34 -27.74 -5.33 -28.14
N LEU A 35 -26.64 -4.62 -28.11
CA LEU A 35 -26.14 -3.88 -26.94
C LEU A 35 -26.17 -2.36 -27.14
N ALA A 36 -26.86 -1.87 -28.17
CA ALA A 36 -26.92 -0.43 -28.50
C ALA A 36 -27.47 0.43 -27.35
N GLU A 37 -28.41 -0.14 -26.57
CA GLU A 37 -29.06 0.52 -25.43
C GLU A 37 -28.34 0.25 -24.09
N THR A 38 -27.10 -0.33 -24.14
CA THR A 38 -26.36 -0.66 -22.92
C THR A 38 -25.62 0.57 -22.39
N GLU A 39 -25.86 0.88 -21.14
CA GLU A 39 -25.09 1.89 -20.40
C GLU A 39 -23.80 1.27 -19.83
N LEU A 40 -22.66 1.94 -20.09
CA LEU A 40 -21.38 1.53 -19.50
C LEU A 40 -21.14 2.23 -18.17
N CYS A 41 -21.12 1.46 -17.09
CA CYS A 41 -20.79 1.96 -15.76
C CYS A 41 -19.40 1.47 -15.32
N MET A 42 -18.57 2.37 -14.82
CA MET A 42 -17.24 2.06 -14.25
C MET A 42 -17.24 2.33 -12.75
N GLU A 43 -16.99 1.29 -11.97
CA GLU A 43 -16.90 1.37 -10.50
C GLU A 43 -15.44 1.34 -10.07
N LEU A 44 -14.80 2.52 -10.04
CA LEU A 44 -13.41 2.67 -9.67
C LEU A 44 -13.29 2.74 -8.12
N GLY A 45 -12.51 1.83 -7.55
CA GLY A 45 -12.17 1.84 -6.12
C GLY A 45 -10.78 2.45 -5.91
N ARG A 46 -9.76 1.60 -5.99
CA ARG A 46 -8.35 1.95 -5.70
C ARG A 46 -7.86 3.20 -6.42
N TYR A 47 -8.20 3.34 -7.70
CA TYR A 47 -7.76 4.50 -8.48
C TYR A 47 -8.20 5.83 -7.89
N LEU A 48 -9.40 5.88 -7.28
CA LEU A 48 -9.96 7.12 -6.72
C LEU A 48 -9.47 7.40 -5.30
N VAL A 49 -9.28 6.37 -4.47
CA VAL A 49 -9.08 6.56 -3.03
C VAL A 49 -7.75 5.99 -2.51
N GLY A 50 -7.03 5.23 -3.31
CA GLY A 50 -5.82 4.54 -2.84
C GLY A 50 -4.80 5.49 -2.20
N GLU A 51 -4.51 6.61 -2.85
CA GLU A 51 -3.54 7.61 -2.36
C GLU A 51 -4.11 8.52 -1.25
N ALA A 52 -5.43 8.52 -1.04
CA ALA A 52 -6.08 9.40 -0.07
C ALA A 52 -5.98 8.89 1.37
N GLY A 53 -5.58 7.63 1.59
CA GLY A 53 -5.51 7.01 2.90
C GLY A 53 -4.10 6.84 3.42
N VAL A 54 -3.94 7.01 4.74
CA VAL A 54 -2.73 6.68 5.49
C VAL A 54 -3.14 5.80 6.66
N TYR A 55 -2.50 4.63 6.76
CA TYR A 55 -2.64 3.77 7.94
C TYR A 55 -1.58 4.16 8.97
N LEU A 56 -2.01 4.42 10.20
CA LEU A 56 -1.13 4.75 11.32
C LEU A 56 -1.18 3.63 12.37
N THR A 57 -0.01 3.22 12.85
CA THR A 57 0.13 2.25 13.94
C THR A 57 1.26 2.69 14.87
N ARG A 58 1.16 2.33 16.16
CA ARG A 58 2.12 2.74 17.18
C ARG A 58 3.14 1.65 17.45
N VAL A 59 4.38 2.02 17.59
CA VAL A 59 5.44 1.12 18.10
C VAL A 59 5.19 0.84 19.58
N ILE A 60 4.92 -0.42 19.91
CA ILE A 60 4.68 -0.89 21.29
C ILE A 60 5.88 -1.62 21.87
N ASP A 61 6.77 -2.11 21.01
CA ASP A 61 8.03 -2.73 21.44
C ASP A 61 9.10 -2.53 20.37
N ARG A 62 10.35 -2.47 20.80
CA ARG A 62 11.54 -2.41 19.95
C ARG A 62 12.55 -3.43 20.45
N LYS A 63 12.91 -4.39 19.61
CA LYS A 63 13.88 -5.41 19.98
C LYS A 63 14.90 -5.66 18.87
N VAL A 64 16.08 -6.11 19.28
CA VAL A 64 17.10 -6.62 18.37
C VAL A 64 17.21 -8.13 18.59
N SER A 65 17.10 -8.90 17.50
CA SER A 65 17.24 -10.34 17.50
C SER A 65 18.19 -10.76 16.37
N HIS A 66 19.25 -11.47 16.72
CA HIS A 66 20.28 -11.90 15.76
C HIS A 66 20.82 -10.76 14.85
N GLY A 67 21.00 -9.57 15.43
CA GLY A 67 21.46 -8.39 14.70
C GLY A 67 20.41 -7.65 13.86
N VAL A 68 19.17 -8.13 13.83
CA VAL A 68 18.05 -7.52 13.11
C VAL A 68 17.17 -6.73 14.07
N THR A 69 16.88 -5.48 13.72
CA THR A 69 15.98 -4.61 14.50
C THR A 69 14.53 -4.84 14.08
N PHE A 70 13.66 -5.06 15.07
CA PHE A 70 12.22 -5.18 14.89
C PHE A 70 11.51 -4.06 15.65
N LEU A 71 10.61 -3.37 14.96
CA LEU A 71 9.61 -2.48 15.53
C LEU A 71 8.29 -3.25 15.56
N VAL A 72 7.82 -3.58 16.76
CA VAL A 72 6.53 -4.25 16.96
C VAL A 72 5.46 -3.19 17.12
N THR A 73 4.39 -3.28 16.34
CA THR A 73 3.32 -2.28 16.33
C THR A 73 2.02 -2.85 16.88
N ASP A 74 1.13 -1.98 17.40
CA ASP A 74 -0.18 -2.33 17.96
C ASP A 74 -1.22 -2.74 16.88
N GLY A 75 -0.86 -2.60 15.61
CA GLY A 75 -1.64 -3.05 14.46
C GLY A 75 -0.75 -3.73 13.43
N GLY A 76 -1.34 -4.31 12.40
CA GLY A 76 -0.58 -5.05 11.40
C GLY A 76 -1.44 -5.48 10.21
N LEU A 77 -1.17 -6.68 9.69
CA LEU A 77 -1.81 -7.20 8.48
C LEU A 77 -3.35 -7.27 8.57
N HIS A 78 -3.90 -7.41 9.77
CA HIS A 78 -5.37 -7.46 9.99
C HIS A 78 -6.05 -6.09 9.85
N HIS A 79 -5.27 -5.01 9.83
CA HIS A 79 -5.75 -3.66 9.53
C HIS A 79 -5.39 -3.23 8.10
N GLN A 80 -4.20 -3.59 7.63
CA GLN A 80 -3.66 -3.20 6.32
C GLN A 80 -3.06 -4.43 5.62
N LEU A 81 -3.93 -5.30 5.12
CA LEU A 81 -3.54 -6.58 4.51
C LEU A 81 -2.63 -6.39 3.30
N ALA A 82 -2.91 -5.40 2.45
CA ALA A 82 -2.14 -5.19 1.23
C ALA A 82 -0.68 -4.83 1.51
N ALA A 83 -0.40 -4.02 2.53
CA ALA A 83 0.97 -3.65 2.92
C ALA A 83 1.79 -4.86 3.41
N SER A 84 1.14 -5.88 3.95
CA SER A 84 1.81 -7.11 4.38
C SER A 84 2.38 -7.95 3.22
N GLY A 85 2.02 -7.62 1.98
CA GLY A 85 2.40 -8.39 0.79
C GLY A 85 1.66 -9.71 0.63
N ASN A 86 0.70 -10.02 1.51
CA ASN A 86 -0.07 -11.27 1.47
C ASN A 86 -1.31 -11.22 0.57
N PHE A 87 -1.54 -10.09 -0.11
CA PHE A 87 -2.69 -9.88 -0.98
C PHE A 87 -2.34 -10.10 -2.46
N GLY A 88 -2.04 -11.37 -2.80
CA GLY A 88 -1.86 -11.79 -4.20
C GLY A 88 -0.56 -11.33 -4.87
N THR A 89 0.45 -10.92 -4.12
CA THR A 89 1.75 -10.55 -4.67
C THR A 89 2.70 -11.73 -4.68
N VAL A 90 3.36 -11.98 -5.82
CA VAL A 90 4.38 -13.04 -5.95
C VAL A 90 5.70 -12.61 -5.31
N VAL A 91 6.04 -11.32 -5.42
CA VAL A 91 7.23 -10.73 -4.82
C VAL A 91 6.78 -9.63 -3.87
N ARG A 92 7.16 -9.75 -2.59
CA ARG A 92 6.86 -8.74 -1.60
C ARG A 92 7.65 -7.46 -1.88
N ARG A 93 6.97 -6.33 -1.81
CA ARG A 93 7.56 -4.99 -1.85
C ARG A 93 6.98 -4.17 -0.69
N ASN A 94 7.82 -3.40 -0.02
CA ASN A 94 7.36 -2.53 1.06
C ASN A 94 6.51 -1.40 0.48
N TYR A 95 5.32 -1.19 1.04
CA TYR A 95 4.55 0.02 0.75
C TYR A 95 5.34 1.25 1.18
N PRO A 96 5.10 2.42 0.55
CA PRO A 96 5.67 3.67 1.02
C PRO A 96 5.31 3.85 2.50
N SER A 97 6.31 3.99 3.35
CA SER A 97 6.13 4.09 4.79
C SER A 97 7.16 5.01 5.42
N ALA A 98 6.83 5.56 6.58
CA ALA A 98 7.69 6.46 7.33
C ALA A 98 7.43 6.34 8.84
N ILE A 99 8.40 6.80 9.64
CA ILE A 99 8.16 7.09 11.06
C ILE A 99 7.48 8.46 11.12
N ALA A 100 6.15 8.47 11.33
CA ALA A 100 5.32 9.68 11.23
C ALA A 100 5.73 10.74 12.25
N THR A 101 6.07 10.34 13.48
CA THR A 101 6.55 11.22 14.54
C THR A 101 7.94 11.81 14.27
N ARG A 102 8.65 11.28 13.27
CA ARG A 102 9.99 11.71 12.84
C ARG A 102 10.04 11.98 11.35
N PHE A 103 8.92 12.42 10.78
CA PHE A 103 8.79 12.65 9.36
C PHE A 103 9.82 13.67 8.86
N GLY A 104 10.57 13.29 7.82
CA GLY A 104 11.65 14.12 7.27
C GLY A 104 13.00 14.00 8.00
N ALA A 105 13.09 13.23 9.08
CA ALA A 105 14.39 12.90 9.67
C ALA A 105 15.20 11.94 8.78
N GLU A 106 16.52 11.99 8.90
CA GLU A 106 17.41 11.12 8.13
C GLU A 106 17.22 9.65 8.51
N ALA A 107 17.16 8.79 7.50
CA ALA A 107 17.12 7.34 7.69
C ALA A 107 18.48 6.86 8.21
N SER A 108 18.51 6.25 9.37
CA SER A 108 19.73 5.90 10.09
C SER A 108 19.84 4.44 10.48
N GLU A 109 18.77 3.65 10.34
CA GLU A 109 18.79 2.22 10.67
C GLU A 109 17.88 1.40 9.76
N GLU A 110 18.28 0.14 9.55
CA GLU A 110 17.44 -0.85 8.86
C GLU A 110 16.55 -1.55 9.88
N VAL A 111 15.25 -1.58 9.61
CA VAL A 111 14.25 -2.16 10.51
C VAL A 111 13.25 -3.06 9.79
N ASN A 112 12.72 -4.03 10.51
CA ASN A 112 11.54 -4.77 10.13
C ASN A 112 10.36 -4.27 10.98
N ILE A 113 9.27 -3.87 10.33
CA ILE A 113 8.05 -3.41 11.00
C ILE A 113 7.06 -4.57 10.98
N VAL A 114 6.71 -5.04 12.17
CA VAL A 114 5.86 -6.23 12.37
C VAL A 114 4.67 -5.87 13.24
N GLY A 115 3.53 -6.50 12.96
CA GLY A 115 2.33 -6.36 13.77
C GLY A 115 2.34 -7.21 15.02
N CYS A 116 1.18 -7.29 15.68
CA CYS A 116 1.00 -7.96 16.98
C CYS A 116 0.42 -9.39 16.88
N LEU A 117 0.18 -9.89 15.65
CA LEU A 117 -0.38 -11.23 15.47
C LEU A 117 0.69 -12.31 15.60
N CYS A 118 0.28 -13.49 16.08
CA CYS A 118 1.15 -14.66 16.21
C CYS A 118 1.37 -15.38 14.87
N THR A 119 1.90 -14.65 13.89
CA THR A 119 2.23 -15.18 12.57
C THR A 119 3.42 -14.44 11.94
N PRO A 120 4.36 -15.12 11.28
CA PRO A 120 5.47 -14.49 10.58
C PRO A 120 5.03 -13.68 9.35
N LEU A 121 3.77 -13.80 8.95
CA LEU A 121 3.18 -13.05 7.83
C LEU A 121 2.78 -11.63 8.24
N ASP A 122 2.69 -11.34 9.55
CA ASP A 122 2.27 -10.03 10.06
C ASP A 122 3.42 -9.02 10.01
N ARG A 123 3.73 -8.58 8.79
CA ARG A 123 4.78 -7.63 8.50
C ARG A 123 4.23 -6.47 7.68
N LEU A 124 4.54 -5.26 8.08
CA LEU A 124 4.22 -4.05 7.33
C LEU A 124 5.38 -3.59 6.45
N ALA A 125 6.62 -3.82 6.90
CA ALA A 125 7.82 -3.58 6.10
C ALA A 125 8.94 -4.55 6.47
N ASP A 126 9.78 -4.89 5.49
CA ASP A 126 11.00 -5.69 5.66
C ASP A 126 12.22 -4.87 5.26
N ASN A 127 13.28 -4.94 6.09
CA ASN A 127 14.59 -4.33 5.81
C ASN A 127 14.45 -2.88 5.30
N ALA A 128 13.57 -2.11 5.96
CA ALA A 128 13.30 -0.74 5.57
C ALA A 128 14.27 0.22 6.25
N MET A 129 14.91 1.09 5.45
CA MET A 129 15.74 2.16 5.98
C MET A 129 14.83 3.27 6.54
N MET A 130 14.93 3.51 7.85
CA MET A 130 14.08 4.45 8.58
C MET A 130 14.91 5.33 9.54
N PRO A 131 14.38 6.49 9.93
CA PRO A 131 14.88 7.19 11.12
C PRO A 131 14.74 6.28 12.33
N ARG A 132 15.69 6.37 13.28
CA ARG A 132 15.61 5.59 14.51
C ARG A 132 14.29 5.88 15.24
N ALA A 133 13.52 4.82 15.49
CA ALA A 133 12.23 4.89 16.17
C ALA A 133 12.29 4.21 17.54
N GLU A 134 11.53 4.74 18.49
CA GLU A 134 11.43 4.24 19.86
C GLU A 134 9.97 3.84 20.16
N VAL A 135 9.76 3.14 21.26
CA VAL A 135 8.42 2.81 21.76
C VAL A 135 7.61 4.10 21.93
N GLY A 136 6.39 4.12 21.39
CA GLY A 136 5.51 5.28 21.36
C GLY A 136 5.52 6.06 20.04
N ASP A 137 6.55 5.92 19.22
CA ASP A 137 6.57 6.53 17.87
C ASP A 137 5.46 5.93 16.98
N LEU A 138 5.03 6.70 15.99
CA LEU A 138 4.02 6.28 15.03
C LEU A 138 4.66 5.90 13.69
N VAL A 139 4.25 4.77 13.17
CA VAL A 139 4.53 4.33 11.81
C VAL A 139 3.35 4.70 10.92
N ALA A 140 3.64 5.34 9.78
CA ALA A 140 2.68 5.59 8.72
C ALA A 140 2.93 4.65 7.54
N VAL A 141 1.87 4.05 6.99
CA VAL A 141 1.88 3.35 5.71
C VAL A 141 0.98 4.14 4.76
N PHE A 142 1.55 4.62 3.67
CA PHE A 142 0.85 5.43 2.68
C PHE A 142 0.10 4.56 1.66
N CYS A 143 -0.70 5.21 0.82
CA CYS A 143 -1.53 4.54 -0.19
C CYS A 143 -2.51 3.51 0.43
N ALA A 144 -2.97 3.76 1.64
CA ALA A 144 -3.83 2.88 2.43
C ALA A 144 -5.34 3.19 2.25
N GLY A 145 -5.72 3.97 1.24
CA GLY A 145 -7.12 4.32 0.99
C GLY A 145 -7.96 3.18 0.40
N ALA A 146 -7.31 2.09 -0.05
CA ALA A 146 -7.97 0.91 -0.58
C ALA A 146 -7.19 -0.35 -0.17
N TYR A 147 -7.84 -1.28 0.53
CA TYR A 147 -7.36 -2.58 1.05
C TYR A 147 -6.36 -2.50 2.19
#